data_415c22f9299e624d72d2cc252d4a096d
#
_entry.id   415c22f9299e624d72d2cc252d4a096d
#
_cell.length_a   1.000
_cell.length_b   1.000
_cell.length_c   1.000
_cell.angle_alpha   90.00
_cell.angle_beta   90.00
_cell.angle_gamma   90.00
#
_symmetry.space_group_name_H-M   'P 1'
#
loop_
_entity.id
_entity.type
_entity.pdbx_description
1 polymer ?
#
loop_
_entity_poly.entity_id
_entity_poly.type
_entity_poly.pdbx_seq_one_letter_code
_entity_poly.pdbx_strand_id
1 'polypeptide(L)'
;EDGVCIGLAIYQDYYFSYMYLLDLKVSSAARGKGVGKALIEAGMAEAKARGYRGLYTQGQDDNLNACMFYLKAGFTIGGFDNRVYRGTKQENKADVIFYKE
;
A
#
# COMPACT_ATOMS: atom_id res chain seq x y z
N GLU A 1 20.46 -4.12 4.28
CA GLU A 1 21.71 -4.48 3.61
C GLU A 1 22.80 -3.48 3.97
N ASP A 2 23.88 -3.96 4.55
CA ASP A 2 25.04 -3.12 4.87
C ASP A 2 24.69 -1.83 5.62
N GLY A 3 23.65 -1.86 6.43
CA GLY A 3 23.19 -0.70 7.18
C GLY A 3 22.43 0.35 6.36
N VAL A 4 22.19 0.09 5.08
CA VAL A 4 21.43 0.99 4.22
C VAL A 4 19.99 0.53 4.14
N CYS A 5 19.06 1.44 4.38
CA CYS A 5 17.64 1.16 4.23
C CYS A 5 17.25 1.19 2.75
N ILE A 6 16.96 0.04 2.15
CA ILE A 6 16.59 -0.06 0.74
C ILE A 6 15.08 -0.07 0.54
N GLY A 7 14.32 -0.30 1.59
CA GLY A 7 12.86 -0.26 1.54
C GLY A 7 12.27 -0.18 2.91
N LEU A 8 11.05 0.34 3.00
CA LEU A 8 10.31 0.51 4.23
C LEU A 8 8.83 0.33 3.97
N ALA A 9 8.18 -0.47 4.81
CA ALA A 9 6.73 -0.55 4.83
C ALA A 9 6.24 -0.31 6.27
N ILE A 10 5.24 0.53 6.41
CA ILE A 10 4.64 0.86 7.70
C ILE A 10 3.21 0.36 7.69
N TYR A 11 2.87 -0.48 8.68
CA TYR A 11 1.54 -1.05 8.82
C TYR A 11 0.89 -0.54 10.09
N GLN A 12 -0.40 -0.32 10.01
CA GLN A 12 -1.23 -0.04 11.16
C GLN A 12 -2.02 -1.31 11.50
N ASP A 13 -2.23 -1.53 12.79
CA ASP A 13 -2.67 -2.82 13.30
C ASP A 13 -4.02 -3.23 12.78
N TYR A 14 -4.88 -2.28 12.41
CA TYR A 14 -6.16 -2.73 11.96
C TYR A 14 -6.92 -1.70 11.12
N TYR A 15 -7.68 -2.24 10.19
CA TYR A 15 -8.77 -1.55 9.51
C TYR A 15 -9.88 -2.59 9.34
N PHE A 16 -10.71 -2.76 10.38
CA PHE A 16 -11.69 -3.83 10.48
C PHE A 16 -11.03 -5.20 10.33
N SER A 17 -11.29 -5.93 9.25
CA SER A 17 -10.72 -7.27 9.02
C SER A 17 -9.38 -7.27 8.29
N TYR A 18 -8.81 -6.08 8.03
CA TYR A 18 -7.58 -5.94 7.24
C TYR A 18 -6.54 -5.17 8.01
N MET A 19 -5.27 -5.49 7.75
CA MET A 19 -4.15 -4.71 8.25
C MET A 19 -3.88 -3.59 7.26
N TYR A 20 -3.72 -2.36 7.76
CA TYR A 20 -3.58 -1.18 6.92
C TYR A 20 -2.11 -0.91 6.59
N LEU A 21 -1.79 -0.90 5.30
CA LEU A 21 -0.49 -0.45 4.81
C LEU A 21 -0.52 1.07 4.70
N LEU A 22 0.10 1.74 5.67
CA LEU A 22 0.14 3.21 5.74
C LEU A 22 1.12 3.80 4.75
N ASP A 23 2.27 3.17 4.58
CA ASP A 23 3.34 3.72 3.76
C ASP A 23 4.24 2.61 3.25
N LEU A 24 4.71 2.78 2.03
CA LEU A 24 5.65 1.87 1.39
C LEU A 24 6.64 2.71 0.61
N LYS A 25 7.91 2.60 0.96
CA LYS A 25 8.99 3.30 0.28
C LYS A 25 10.09 2.34 -0.11
N VAL A 26 10.56 2.47 -1.33
CA VAL A 26 11.70 1.70 -1.84
C VAL A 26 12.69 2.69 -2.43
N SER A 27 13.97 2.59 -2.05
CA SER A 27 15.00 3.48 -2.59
C SER A 27 15.08 3.33 -4.11
N SER A 28 15.44 4.41 -4.81
CA SER A 28 15.53 4.37 -6.28
C SER A 28 16.55 3.34 -6.76
N ALA A 29 17.62 3.13 -6.00
CA ALA A 29 18.65 2.13 -6.33
C ALA A 29 18.14 0.69 -6.21
N ALA A 30 17.10 0.46 -5.40
CA ALA A 30 16.52 -0.87 -5.18
C ALA A 30 15.25 -1.13 -5.99
N ARG A 31 14.72 -0.14 -6.70
CA ARG A 31 13.52 -0.30 -7.52
C ARG A 31 13.77 -1.29 -8.65
N GLY A 32 12.77 -2.09 -8.94
CA GLY A 32 12.87 -3.13 -9.95
C GLY A 32 13.53 -4.41 -9.47
N LYS A 33 13.97 -4.48 -8.22
CA LYS A 33 14.61 -5.67 -7.65
C LYS A 33 13.67 -6.50 -6.77
N GLY A 34 12.38 -6.22 -6.81
CA GLY A 34 11.39 -6.97 -6.05
C GLY A 34 11.30 -6.62 -4.57
N VAL A 35 11.96 -5.56 -4.11
CA VAL A 35 11.96 -5.16 -2.69
C VAL A 35 10.56 -4.79 -2.22
N GLY A 36 9.84 -3.98 -3.01
CA GLY A 36 8.47 -3.58 -2.67
C GLY A 36 7.54 -4.78 -2.58
N LYS A 37 7.64 -5.69 -3.54
CA LYS A 37 6.86 -6.92 -3.53
C LYS A 37 7.18 -7.78 -2.31
N ALA A 38 8.46 -7.92 -1.96
CA ALA A 38 8.89 -8.68 -0.79
C ALA A 38 8.32 -8.08 0.50
N LEU A 39 8.28 -6.74 0.62
CA LEU A 39 7.68 -6.07 1.77
C LEU A 39 6.18 -6.35 1.86
N ILE A 40 5.48 -6.35 0.73
CA ILE A 40 4.05 -6.70 0.69
C ILE A 40 3.84 -8.16 1.10
N GLU A 41 4.65 -9.09 0.61
CA GLU A 41 4.54 -10.49 0.98
C GLU A 41 4.78 -10.71 2.48
N ALA A 42 5.77 -10.00 3.04
CA ALA A 42 6.02 -10.05 4.49
C ALA A 42 4.82 -9.50 5.27
N GLY A 43 4.22 -8.41 4.79
CA GLY A 43 3.02 -7.84 5.40
C GLY A 43 1.83 -8.80 5.34
N MET A 44 1.65 -9.51 4.23
CA MET A 44 0.60 -10.52 4.11
C MET A 44 0.79 -11.65 5.13
N ALA A 45 2.02 -12.14 5.28
CA ALA A 45 2.31 -13.18 6.25
C ALA A 45 2.00 -12.72 7.67
N GLU A 46 2.39 -11.49 8.02
CA GLU A 46 2.11 -10.91 9.33
C GLU A 46 0.61 -10.73 9.55
N ALA A 47 -0.11 -10.24 8.55
CA ALA A 47 -1.56 -10.07 8.64
C ALA A 47 -2.26 -11.40 8.91
N LYS A 48 -1.88 -12.44 8.18
CA LYS A 48 -2.46 -13.77 8.39
C LYS A 48 -2.12 -14.32 9.77
N ALA A 49 -0.88 -14.13 10.24
CA ALA A 49 -0.46 -14.56 11.55
C ALA A 49 -1.25 -13.87 12.66
N ARG A 50 -1.70 -12.65 12.45
CA ARG A 50 -2.52 -11.89 13.40
C ARG A 50 -4.02 -12.11 13.24
N GLY A 51 -4.44 -12.95 12.31
CA GLY A 51 -5.85 -13.27 12.10
C GLY A 51 -6.60 -12.30 11.19
N TYR A 52 -5.91 -11.42 10.50
CA TYR A 52 -6.55 -10.54 9.50
C TYR A 52 -6.79 -11.29 8.19
N ARG A 53 -7.75 -10.81 7.42
CA ARG A 53 -8.03 -11.37 6.10
C ARG A 53 -6.94 -11.04 5.08
N GLY A 54 -6.26 -9.93 5.25
CA GLY A 54 -5.22 -9.49 4.35
C GLY A 54 -4.84 -8.03 4.59
N LEU A 55 -4.49 -7.33 3.52
CA LEU A 55 -4.03 -5.95 3.56
C LEU A 55 -5.02 -5.01 2.89
N TYR A 56 -5.02 -3.78 3.38
CA TYR A 56 -5.79 -2.66 2.84
C TYR A 56 -4.84 -1.49 2.65
N THR A 57 -4.98 -0.76 1.56
CA THR A 57 -4.22 0.48 1.34
C THR A 57 -4.97 1.42 0.42
N GLN A 58 -4.43 2.62 0.23
CA GLN A 58 -5.00 3.66 -0.60
C GLN A 58 -3.91 4.24 -1.49
N GLY A 59 -4.31 4.68 -2.70
CA GLY A 59 -3.46 5.45 -3.58
C GLY A 59 -4.26 6.56 -4.22
N GLN A 60 -3.66 7.75 -4.39
CA GLN A 60 -4.32 8.83 -5.11
C GLN A 60 -4.51 8.44 -6.58
N ASP A 61 -5.63 8.83 -7.17
CA ASP A 61 -5.98 8.49 -8.55
C ASP A 61 -5.02 9.07 -9.58
N ASP A 62 -4.32 10.14 -9.26
CA ASP A 62 -3.30 10.74 -10.13
C ASP A 62 -1.91 10.12 -9.93
N ASN A 63 -1.73 9.25 -8.96
CA ASN A 63 -0.47 8.55 -8.75
C ASN A 63 -0.50 7.20 -9.47
N LEU A 64 -0.37 7.24 -10.78
CA LEU A 64 -0.48 6.07 -11.63
C LEU A 64 0.56 5.00 -11.26
N ASN A 65 1.79 5.42 -10.95
CA ASN A 65 2.86 4.49 -10.61
C ASN A 65 2.52 3.67 -9.37
N ALA A 66 2.00 4.31 -8.32
CA ALA A 66 1.58 3.61 -7.11
C ALA A 66 0.42 2.65 -7.38
N CYS A 67 -0.59 3.11 -8.11
CA CYS A 67 -1.75 2.28 -8.44
C CYS A 67 -1.33 1.06 -9.27
N MET A 68 -0.47 1.25 -10.26
CA MET A 68 0.04 0.14 -11.06
C MET A 68 0.88 -0.83 -10.23
N PHE A 69 1.68 -0.30 -9.29
CA PHE A 69 2.46 -1.15 -8.40
C PHE A 69 1.56 -2.06 -7.57
N TYR A 70 0.50 -1.50 -6.97
CA TYR A 70 -0.42 -2.30 -6.15
C TYR A 70 -1.12 -3.37 -6.98
N LEU A 71 -1.57 -3.03 -8.18
CA LEU A 71 -2.20 -4.02 -9.06
C LEU A 71 -1.23 -5.14 -9.42
N LYS A 72 0.01 -4.81 -9.75
CA LYS A 72 1.03 -5.82 -10.06
C LYS A 72 1.41 -6.66 -8.84
N ALA A 73 1.31 -6.10 -7.64
CA ALA A 73 1.58 -6.83 -6.40
C ALA A 73 0.41 -7.73 -5.98
N GLY A 74 -0.68 -7.73 -6.74
CA GLY A 74 -1.81 -8.61 -6.50
C GLY A 74 -2.96 -7.99 -5.72
N PHE A 75 -2.94 -6.68 -5.51
CA PHE A 75 -4.08 -5.98 -4.91
C PHE A 75 -5.22 -5.87 -5.93
N THR A 76 -6.44 -5.85 -5.41
CA THR A 76 -7.63 -5.57 -6.21
C THR A 76 -8.23 -4.24 -5.76
N ILE A 77 -8.93 -3.58 -6.68
CA ILE A 77 -9.61 -2.33 -6.37
C ILE A 77 -10.92 -2.64 -5.65
N GLY A 78 -11.07 -2.08 -4.45
CA GLY A 78 -12.27 -2.24 -3.64
C GLY A 78 -13.19 -1.04 -3.63
N GLY A 79 -12.73 0.11 -4.11
CA GLY A 79 -13.57 1.30 -4.15
C GLY A 79 -12.81 2.57 -4.41
N PHE A 80 -13.54 3.67 -4.35
CA PHE A 80 -13.05 5.03 -4.50
C PHE A 80 -13.56 5.90 -3.37
N ASP A 81 -12.73 6.86 -2.95
CA ASP A 81 -13.17 7.96 -2.10
C ASP A 81 -12.86 9.27 -2.81
N ASN A 82 -13.86 9.92 -3.35
CA ASN A 82 -13.72 11.17 -4.08
C ASN A 82 -13.99 12.41 -3.22
N ARG A 83 -14.08 12.22 -1.90
CA ARG A 83 -14.38 13.31 -0.97
C ARG A 83 -13.32 13.51 0.10
N VAL A 84 -12.41 12.58 0.26
CA VAL A 84 -11.41 12.60 1.34
C VAL A 84 -10.55 13.85 1.31
N TYR A 85 -10.30 14.41 0.13
CA TYR A 85 -9.44 15.60 -0.03
C TYR A 85 -10.21 16.92 -0.09
N ARG A 86 -11.52 16.92 0.09
CA ARG A 86 -12.31 18.15 0.06
C ARG A 86 -11.83 19.11 1.13
N GLY A 87 -11.73 20.39 0.78
CA GLY A 87 -11.21 21.43 1.65
C GLY A 87 -9.69 21.49 1.74
N THR A 88 -8.99 20.69 0.94
CA THR A 88 -7.52 20.68 0.88
C THR A 88 -7.04 21.13 -0.50
N LYS A 89 -5.71 21.30 -0.64
CA LYS A 89 -5.09 21.59 -1.95
C LYS A 89 -5.25 20.45 -2.96
N GLN A 90 -5.64 19.26 -2.49
CA GLN A 90 -5.81 18.07 -3.31
C GLN A 90 -7.29 17.84 -3.67
N GLU A 91 -8.14 18.84 -3.55
CA GLU A 91 -9.59 18.70 -3.58
C GLU A 91 -10.13 17.97 -4.81
N ASN A 92 -9.47 18.11 -5.96
CA ASN A 92 -9.91 17.47 -7.21
C ASN A 92 -9.43 16.02 -7.35
N LYS A 93 -8.80 15.47 -6.33
CA LYS A 93 -8.25 14.11 -6.36
C LYS A 93 -9.15 13.16 -5.59
N ALA A 94 -8.95 11.88 -5.84
CA ALA A 94 -9.67 10.80 -5.16
C ALA A 94 -8.67 9.75 -4.70
N ASP A 95 -9.04 9.00 -3.67
CA ASP A 95 -8.31 7.79 -3.30
C ASP A 95 -8.92 6.59 -4.00
N VAL A 96 -8.07 5.74 -4.54
CA VAL A 96 -8.41 4.41 -4.97
C VAL A 96 -8.10 3.45 -3.83
N ILE A 97 -9.03 2.60 -3.49
CA ILE A 97 -8.92 1.70 -2.34
C ILE A 97 -8.55 0.32 -2.83
N PHE A 98 -7.48 -0.24 -2.27
CA PHE A 98 -6.93 -1.52 -2.68
C PHE A 98 -6.96 -2.53 -1.54
N TYR A 99 -7.25 -3.78 -1.89
CA TYR A 99 -7.22 -4.91 -0.97
C TYR A 99 -6.40 -6.06 -1.53
N LYS A 100 -5.70 -6.77 -0.65
CA LYS A 100 -5.02 -8.02 -0.99
C LYS A 100 -5.35 -9.07 0.06
N GLU A 101 -5.93 -10.19 -0.39
CA GLU A 101 -6.27 -11.31 0.49
C GLU A 101 -5.48 -12.57 0.22
#